data_370d39051e528c88e571db37500d6b1b
#
_entry.id   370d39051e528c88e571db37500d6b1b
#
_cell.length_a   1.000
_cell.length_b   1.000
_cell.length_c   1.000
_cell.angle_alpha   90.00
_cell.angle_beta   90.00
_cell.angle_gamma   90.00
#
_symmetry.space_group_name_H-M   'P 1'
#
loop_
_entity.id
_entity.type
_entity.pdbx_description
1 polymer ?
#
loop_
_entity_poly.entity_id
_entity_poly.type
_entity_poly.pdbx_seq_one_letter_code
_entity_poly.pdbx_strand_id
1 'polypeptide(L)'
;MNDVTTGAAKGATMTKADIVERIYEKVGFSKKEATEVVESIFEIVKRCLERGQKVKISGFGNFVVHEKRPRKGRNPQTGEEIVITGRKVLSFKASQVLKKTMNGEGNGSEGA
;
A
#
# COMPACT_ATOMS: atom_id res chain seq x y z
N MET A 1 -9.57 -4.57 -22.49
CA MET A 1 -9.28 -4.32 -22.16
C MET A 1 -8.84 -4.18 -21.63
N ASN A 2 -8.70 -4.20 -21.88
CA ASN A 2 -8.24 -4.07 -21.39
C ASN A 2 -7.55 -3.78 -20.77
N ASP A 3 -7.23 -4.09 -20.64
CA ASP A 3 -6.66 -3.86 -20.05
C ASP A 3 -5.91 -3.41 -19.98
N VAL A 4 -5.84 -3.52 -20.47
CA VAL A 4 -5.29 -3.24 -20.49
C VAL A 4 -4.76 -2.60 -20.44
N THR A 5 -4.78 -2.74 -20.78
CA THR A 5 -4.41 -2.19 -20.89
C THR A 5 -4.02 -1.49 -20.39
N THR A 6 -3.98 -1.47 -20.33
CA THR A 6 -3.63 -0.77 -19.76
C THR A 6 -2.43 -0.57 -19.44
N GLY A 7 -2.03 -0.50 -19.80
CA GLY A 7 -0.80 -0.31 -19.48
C GLY A 7 -0.20 -1.19 -18.68
N ALA A 8 -0.77 -2.03 -18.40
CA ALA A 8 -0.25 -2.83 -17.39
C ALA A 8 0.71 -3.83 -17.92
N ALA A 9 1.69 -3.41 -18.56
CA ALA A 9 2.76 -4.30 -18.88
C ALA A 9 3.35 -4.83 -17.59
N LYS A 10 3.80 -6.05 -17.63
CA LYS A 10 4.42 -6.65 -16.47
C LYS A 10 5.56 -5.78 -15.99
N GLY A 11 5.57 -5.48 -14.72
CA GLY A 11 6.60 -4.64 -14.15
C GLY A 11 6.35 -3.16 -14.25
N ALA A 12 5.28 -2.77 -14.93
CA ALA A 12 4.96 -1.36 -15.03
C ALA A 12 4.41 -0.85 -13.70
N THR A 13 4.68 0.40 -13.43
CA THR A 13 4.21 1.02 -12.19
C THR A 13 2.84 1.63 -12.38
N MET A 14 1.91 1.29 -11.50
CA MET A 14 0.61 1.92 -11.46
C MET A 14 0.70 3.12 -10.53
N THR A 15 0.42 4.30 -11.06
CA THR A 15 0.51 5.52 -10.27
C THR A 15 -0.87 5.94 -9.79
N LYS A 16 -0.89 6.94 -8.91
CA LYS A 16 -2.16 7.48 -8.45
C LYS A 16 -2.96 8.03 -9.61
N ALA A 17 -2.30 8.67 -10.58
CA ALA A 17 -2.99 9.18 -11.75
C ALA A 17 -3.65 8.06 -12.54
N ASP A 18 -3.00 6.92 -12.60
CA ASP A 18 -3.57 5.76 -13.30
C ASP A 18 -4.81 5.25 -12.57
N ILE A 19 -4.79 5.29 -11.26
CA ILE A 19 -5.95 4.87 -10.48
C ILE A 19 -7.12 5.81 -10.75
N VAL A 20 -6.84 7.11 -10.79
CA VAL A 20 -7.88 8.10 -11.10
C VAL A 20 -8.50 7.81 -12.46
N GLU A 21 -7.67 7.50 -13.43
CA GLU A 21 -8.14 7.21 -14.78
C GLU A 21 -9.07 5.99 -14.79
N ARG A 22 -8.68 4.95 -14.05
CA ARG A 22 -9.49 3.74 -13.97
C ARG A 22 -10.85 4.01 -13.34
N ILE A 23 -10.86 4.81 -12.28
CA ILE A 23 -12.11 5.17 -11.63
C ILE A 23 -12.98 5.99 -12.54
N TYR A 24 -12.37 6.94 -13.24
CA TYR A 24 -13.09 7.75 -14.19
C TYR A 24 -13.79 6.87 -15.23
N GLU A 25 -13.09 5.88 -15.75
CA GLU A 25 -13.64 5.00 -16.77
C GLU A 25 -14.72 4.08 -16.25
N LYS A 26 -14.55 3.58 -15.02
CA LYS A 26 -15.43 2.54 -14.53
C LYS A 26 -16.66 3.04 -13.82
N VAL A 27 -16.55 4.17 -13.14
CA VAL A 27 -17.60 4.59 -12.22
C VAL A 27 -18.47 5.70 -12.81
N GLY A 28 -18.00 6.35 -13.86
CA GLY A 28 -18.80 7.40 -14.48
C GLY A 28 -18.69 8.75 -13.83
N PHE A 29 -17.76 8.92 -12.89
CA PHE A 29 -17.47 10.23 -12.32
C PHE A 29 -16.81 11.10 -13.39
N SER A 30 -16.93 12.41 -13.22
CA SER A 30 -16.09 13.30 -13.99
C SER A 30 -14.65 13.11 -13.55
N LYS A 31 -13.72 13.56 -14.38
CA LYS A 31 -12.32 13.42 -14.03
C LYS A 31 -12.00 14.14 -12.73
N LYS A 32 -12.59 15.30 -12.53
CA LYS A 32 -12.37 16.04 -11.30
C LYS A 32 -12.90 15.28 -10.09
N GLU A 33 -14.08 14.71 -10.22
CA GLU A 33 -14.65 13.93 -9.13
C GLU A 33 -13.83 12.70 -8.82
N ALA A 34 -13.36 12.01 -9.86
CA ALA A 34 -12.54 10.84 -9.65
C ALA A 34 -11.25 11.19 -8.91
N THR A 35 -10.64 12.30 -9.27
CA THR A 35 -9.44 12.77 -8.61
C THR A 35 -9.71 13.04 -7.14
N GLU A 36 -10.82 13.73 -6.86
CA GLU A 36 -11.15 14.07 -5.47
C GLU A 36 -11.40 12.83 -4.62
N VAL A 37 -12.08 11.85 -5.19
CA VAL A 37 -12.35 10.61 -4.46
C VAL A 37 -11.05 9.90 -4.11
N VAL A 38 -10.16 9.75 -5.09
CA VAL A 38 -8.90 9.06 -4.86
C VAL A 38 -8.05 9.81 -3.85
N GLU A 39 -7.98 11.12 -3.98
CA GLU A 39 -7.20 11.93 -3.04
C GLU A 39 -7.75 11.80 -1.62
N SER A 40 -9.07 11.79 -1.49
CA SER A 40 -9.70 11.65 -0.18
C SER A 40 -9.37 10.32 0.47
N ILE A 41 -9.41 9.25 -0.31
CA ILE A 41 -9.12 7.93 0.22
C ILE A 41 -7.70 7.88 0.76
N PHE A 42 -6.74 8.34 -0.03
CA PHE A 42 -5.36 8.30 0.41
C PHE A 42 -5.10 9.22 1.59
N GLU A 43 -5.78 10.36 1.60
CA GLU A 43 -5.63 11.27 2.73
C GLU A 43 -6.14 10.67 4.02
N ILE A 44 -7.27 9.97 3.96
CA ILE A 44 -7.81 9.31 5.13
C ILE A 44 -6.85 8.25 5.64
N VAL A 45 -6.32 7.44 4.73
CA VAL A 45 -5.39 6.39 5.12
C VAL A 45 -4.14 7.00 5.75
N LYS A 46 -3.61 8.05 5.15
CA LYS A 46 -2.41 8.70 5.68
C LYS A 46 -2.63 9.22 7.09
N ARG A 47 -3.77 9.83 7.33
CA ARG A 47 -4.05 10.36 8.66
C ARG A 47 -4.18 9.28 9.72
N CYS A 48 -4.81 8.17 9.34
CA CYS A 48 -4.91 7.05 10.26
C CYS A 48 -3.53 6.52 10.62
N LEU A 49 -2.68 6.36 9.62
CA LEU A 49 -1.34 5.84 9.86
C LEU A 49 -0.50 6.82 10.66
N GLU A 50 -0.68 8.10 10.43
CA GLU A 50 0.03 9.12 11.18
C GLU A 50 -0.27 9.02 12.67
N ARG A 51 -1.50 8.66 13.00
CA ARG A 51 -1.92 8.48 14.40
C ARG A 51 -1.54 7.12 14.96
N GLY A 52 -0.89 6.28 14.16
CA GLY A 52 -0.51 4.95 14.60
C GLY A 52 -1.64 3.94 14.54
N GLN A 53 -2.73 4.27 13.87
CA GLN A 53 -3.84 3.34 13.75
C GLN A 53 -3.58 2.34 12.64
N LYS A 54 -4.03 1.11 12.89
CA LYS A 54 -3.98 0.08 11.86
C LYS A 54 -5.09 0.35 10.85
N VAL A 55 -4.78 0.21 9.58
CA VAL A 55 -5.79 0.34 8.53
C VAL A 55 -5.99 -1.03 7.90
N LYS A 56 -7.18 -1.58 8.09
CA LYS A 56 -7.50 -2.91 7.58
C LYS A 56 -8.46 -2.78 6.41
N ILE A 57 -8.07 -3.26 5.26
CA ILE A 57 -8.91 -3.24 4.07
C ILE A 57 -9.26 -4.67 3.73
N SER A 58 -10.53 -5.01 3.94
CA SER A 58 -11.01 -6.36 3.77
C SER A 58 -10.72 -6.87 2.36
N GLY A 59 -10.18 -8.07 2.26
CA GLY A 59 -9.88 -8.66 0.97
C GLY A 59 -8.62 -8.12 0.32
N PHE A 60 -7.98 -7.16 0.94
CA PHE A 60 -6.76 -6.56 0.38
C PHE A 60 -5.58 -6.74 1.33
N GLY A 61 -5.66 -6.18 2.52
CA GLY A 61 -4.58 -6.34 3.47
C GLY A 61 -4.63 -5.34 4.59
N ASN A 62 -3.61 -5.36 5.43
CA ASN A 62 -3.51 -4.49 6.58
C ASN A 62 -2.27 -3.62 6.51
N PHE A 63 -2.45 -2.36 6.83
CA PHE A 63 -1.32 -1.44 7.02
C PHE A 63 -1.12 -1.27 8.51
N VAL A 64 0.09 -1.56 8.99
CA VAL A 64 0.39 -1.53 10.41
C VAL A 64 1.60 -0.64 10.63
N VAL A 65 1.52 0.22 11.63
CA VAL A 65 2.63 1.10 11.98
C VAL A 65 3.31 0.54 13.22
N HIS A 66 4.61 0.36 13.12
CA HIS A 66 5.43 -0.09 14.23
C HIS A 66 6.29 1.05 14.71
N GLU A 67 6.35 1.24 16.01
CA GLU A 67 7.22 2.25 16.58
C GLU A 67 8.47 1.57 17.08
N LYS A 68 9.61 1.97 16.51
CA LYS A 68 10.88 1.42 16.94
C LYS A 68 11.53 2.37 17.90
N ARG A 69 11.96 1.83 19.05
CA ARG A 69 12.56 2.63 20.08
C ARG A 69 13.98 3.02 19.70
N PRO A 70 14.47 4.13 20.24
CA PRO A 70 15.89 4.44 20.09
C PRO A 70 16.71 3.31 20.71
N ARG A 71 17.81 3.01 20.09
CA ARG A 71 18.68 1.96 20.59
C ARG A 71 20.12 2.28 20.23
N LYS A 72 21.03 1.60 20.91
CA LYS A 72 22.44 1.75 20.62
C LYS A 72 22.86 0.81 19.52
N GLY A 73 23.75 1.28 18.68
CA GLY A 73 24.33 0.48 17.63
C GLY A 73 25.79 0.84 17.48
N ARG A 74 26.42 0.29 16.45
CA ARG A 74 27.82 0.58 16.18
C ARG A 74 27.99 0.94 14.72
N ASN A 75 28.86 1.90 14.51
CA ASN A 75 29.27 2.24 13.15
C ASN A 75 30.13 1.10 12.63
N PRO A 76 29.70 0.42 11.57
CA PRO A 76 30.47 -0.73 11.08
C PRO A 76 31.85 -0.38 10.58
N GLN A 77 32.10 0.87 10.26
CA GLN A 77 33.40 1.27 9.74
C GLN A 77 34.37 1.67 10.83
N THR A 78 33.87 2.34 11.87
CA THR A 78 34.74 2.83 12.92
C THR A 78 34.61 2.07 14.22
N GLY A 79 33.55 1.31 14.39
CA GLY A 79 33.29 0.62 15.64
C GLY A 79 32.76 1.51 16.74
N GLU A 80 32.54 2.77 16.42
CA GLU A 80 32.05 3.72 17.40
C GLU A 80 30.62 3.44 17.77
N GLU A 81 30.28 3.67 19.02
CA GLU A 81 28.92 3.52 19.50
C GLU A 81 28.10 4.70 19.03
N ILE A 82 26.92 4.42 18.49
CA ILE A 82 26.01 5.47 18.03
C ILE A 82 24.62 5.17 18.57
N VAL A 83 23.79 6.22 18.60
CA VAL A 83 22.39 6.07 19.01
C VAL A 83 21.53 6.09 17.77
N ILE A 84 20.77 5.01 17.56
CA ILE A 84 19.85 4.93 16.44
C ILE A 84 18.53 5.52 16.91
N THR A 85 18.09 6.58 16.24
CA THR A 85 16.89 7.30 16.60
C THR A 85 15.66 6.43 16.43
N GLY A 86 14.70 6.57 17.33
CA GLY A 86 13.42 5.89 17.19
C GLY A 86 12.65 6.46 16.02
N ARG A 87 11.79 5.61 15.44
CA ARG A 87 11.01 6.04 14.30
C ARG A 87 9.81 5.13 14.11
N LYS A 88 8.87 5.60 13.32
CA LYS A 88 7.72 4.80 12.92
C LYS A 88 8.01 4.13 11.59
N VAL A 89 7.63 2.87 11.49
CA VAL A 89 7.87 2.08 10.29
C VAL A 89 6.55 1.47 9.86
N LEU A 90 6.26 1.56 8.58
CA LEU A 90 5.04 1.04 8.02
C LEU A 90 5.27 -0.37 7.47
N SER A 91 4.35 -1.28 7.79
CA SER A 91 4.35 -2.62 7.22
C SER A 91 3.01 -2.88 6.57
N PHE A 92 3.03 -3.63 5.48
CA PHE A 92 1.80 -4.03 4.81
C PHE A 92 1.76 -5.56 4.79
N LYS A 93 0.62 -6.11 5.23
CA LYS A 93 0.40 -7.56 5.19
C LYS A 93 -0.75 -7.85 4.24
N ALA A 94 -0.46 -8.57 3.19
CA ALA A 94 -1.49 -8.93 2.22
C ALA A 94 -2.48 -9.92 2.82
N SER A 95 -3.75 -9.79 2.44
CA SER A 95 -4.76 -10.75 2.86
C SER A 95 -4.59 -12.06 2.10
N GLN A 96 -5.22 -13.09 2.59
CA GLN A 96 -5.19 -14.37 1.88
C GLN A 96 -5.82 -14.25 0.50
N VAL A 97 -6.89 -13.48 0.41
CA VAL A 97 -7.56 -13.25 -0.86
C VAL A 97 -6.59 -12.61 -1.86
N LEU A 98 -5.88 -11.58 -1.42
CA LEU A 98 -4.93 -10.91 -2.28
C LEU A 98 -3.81 -11.83 -2.70
N LYS A 99 -3.28 -12.63 -1.78
CA LYS A 99 -2.22 -13.56 -2.10
C LYS A 99 -2.65 -14.57 -3.15
N LYS A 100 -3.85 -15.08 -3.03
CA LYS A 100 -4.35 -16.04 -4.01
C LYS A 100 -4.50 -15.40 -5.38
N THR A 101 -5.00 -14.18 -5.40
CA THR A 101 -5.16 -13.47 -6.66
C THR A 101 -3.81 -13.25 -7.33
N MET A 102 -2.82 -12.85 -6.55
CA MET A 102 -1.49 -12.58 -7.10
C MET A 102 -0.83 -13.84 -7.65
N ASN A 103 -1.13 -14.97 -7.06
CA ASN A 103 -0.51 -16.22 -7.45
C ASN A 103 -1.33 -17.00 -8.46
N GLY A 104 -2.38 -16.39 -8.99
CA GLY A 104 -3.18 -17.05 -10.02
C GLY A 104 -4.14 -18.07 -9.49
N GLU A 105 -4.37 -18.09 -8.19
CA GLU A 105 -5.27 -19.07 -7.60
C GLU A 105 -6.64 -18.49 -7.34
N GLY A 106 -7.01 -17.52 -8.08
CA GLY A 106 -8.16 -16.71 -7.79
C GLY A 106 -9.37 -17.39 -7.24
N ASN A 107 -9.60 -18.61 -7.53
CA ASN A 107 -10.74 -19.25 -7.03
C ASN A 107 -10.49 -19.90 -5.72
N GLY A 108 -9.47 -19.72 -5.19
CA GLY A 108 -9.28 -20.14 -3.89
C GLY A 108 -9.15 -21.52 -3.66
N SER A 109 -9.12 -22.21 -4.44
CA SER A 109 -9.04 -23.44 -4.14
C SER A 109 -8.08 -23.64 -3.27
N GLU A 110 -7.66 -23.69 -3.06
CA GLU A 110 -6.93 -24.04 -2.38
C GLU A 110 -6.51 -23.53 -1.63
N GLY A 111 -6.58 -23.32 -1.47
CA GLY A 111 -6.09 -22.87 -0.80
C GLY A 111 -5.87 -22.88 0.05
N ALA A 112 -6.01 -23.16 0.01
CA ALA A 112 -5.74 -23.23 0.93
C ALA A 112 -5.21 -22.94 1.61
#